data_b17cadac90ffd4219e0972d11422db7b
#
_entry.id   b17cadac90ffd4219e0972d11422db7b
#
_cell.length_a   1.000
_cell.length_b   1.000
_cell.length_c   1.000
_cell.angle_alpha   90.00
_cell.angle_beta   90.00
_cell.angle_gamma   90.00
#
_symmetry.space_group_name_H-M   'P 1'
#
loop_
_entity.id
_entity.type
_entity.pdbx_description
1 polymer ?
#
loop_
_entity_poly.entity_id
_entity_poly.type
_entity_poly.pdbx_seq_one_letter_code
_entity_poly.pdbx_strand_id
1 'polypeptide(L)'
;LVSEPKRIELAPDRADEIRIELVHRIAPAAAKPAPIPGVEWVTRPSALLSKHFAREYQLRAGVVLPFGYDDLSFARRMWPTIYVIGGFGATYLAAADAAAALRAPEARGAIPQAVWVFLDCETAWGHHGFCDSPTNGPVGRALIEEFIPFLEERFRLIAKPEARIVTGHSSGGWTSLHLILSYPDTFGACFASAPDPVDFSAFQRTNLYRDASLFIAGDGSDTPSFRGPLGPDEDRVFMTVRDEMATERTIDPNGRSGEQWAAWNAMWSPYDPATGAPRRLCDPTTGAIDPVTAEAWSQFDLAKQLERDPARVSDLFATRIRLICGARDSFYLNEAVVRLKEKLAVIRAAAVVRGEQNAEGPGFIEILDGLTHDTAHPAAQLRFHRGMVDHLRAHGLGEAPPRSSSQESAPAAKP
;
A
#
# COMPACT_ATOMS: atom_id res chain seq x y z
N LEU A 1 -3.50 3.36 -28.35
CA LEU A 1 -3.16 2.64 -29.58
C LEU A 1 -1.96 1.74 -29.34
N VAL A 2 -1.92 0.56 -29.95
CA VAL A 2 -0.79 -0.39 -29.90
C VAL A 2 -0.39 -0.81 -31.31
N SER A 3 0.86 -1.25 -31.45
CA SER A 3 1.36 -1.86 -32.68
C SER A 3 1.12 -3.37 -32.69
N GLU A 4 1.28 -3.99 -33.85
CA GLU A 4 1.60 -5.40 -33.93
C GLU A 4 2.97 -5.68 -33.25
N PRO A 5 3.17 -6.86 -32.65
CA PRO A 5 4.46 -7.24 -32.10
C PRO A 5 5.53 -7.21 -33.19
N LYS A 6 6.63 -6.50 -32.93
CA LYS A 6 7.78 -6.44 -33.85
C LYS A 6 9.04 -6.93 -33.17
N ARG A 7 9.67 -7.93 -33.72
CA ARG A 7 10.99 -8.36 -33.25
C ARG A 7 12.03 -7.33 -33.68
N ILE A 8 12.80 -6.82 -32.72
CA ILE A 8 13.87 -5.85 -32.91
C ILE A 8 15.17 -6.51 -32.47
N GLU A 9 16.19 -6.47 -33.31
CA GLU A 9 17.54 -6.85 -32.94
C GLU A 9 18.33 -5.58 -32.67
N LEU A 10 18.78 -5.45 -31.42
CA LEU A 10 19.63 -4.33 -31.00
C LEU A 10 21.09 -4.72 -31.17
N ALA A 11 21.81 -3.99 -31.99
CA ALA A 11 23.27 -4.12 -32.14
C ALA A 11 23.93 -2.84 -31.58
N PRO A 12 24.98 -2.96 -30.75
CA PRO A 12 25.60 -1.82 -30.07
C PRO A 12 26.16 -0.72 -30.98
N ASP A 13 26.44 -1.08 -32.22
CA ASP A 13 27.10 -0.25 -33.27
C ASP A 13 26.14 0.22 -34.36
N ARG A 14 24.83 -0.07 -34.26
CA ARG A 14 23.81 0.37 -35.21
C ARG A 14 22.85 1.37 -34.57
N ALA A 15 22.81 2.56 -35.13
CA ALA A 15 21.83 3.59 -34.82
C ALA A 15 20.71 3.56 -35.88
N ASP A 16 19.91 2.48 -35.89
CA ASP A 16 18.77 2.37 -36.81
C ASP A 16 17.54 3.11 -36.24
N GLU A 17 16.88 3.88 -37.06
CA GLU A 17 15.57 4.45 -36.73
C GLU A 17 14.54 3.30 -36.73
N ILE A 18 13.95 3.01 -35.55
CA ILE A 18 12.89 2.02 -35.42
C ILE A 18 11.55 2.71 -35.55
N ARG A 19 10.87 2.52 -36.68
CA ARG A 19 9.52 3.03 -36.90
C ARG A 19 8.50 1.96 -36.49
N ILE A 20 7.63 2.31 -35.54
CA ILE A 20 6.52 1.46 -35.06
C ILE A 20 5.22 2.20 -35.38
N GLU A 21 4.35 1.58 -36.16
CA GLU A 21 3.03 2.11 -36.47
C GLU A 21 2.00 1.56 -35.46
N LEU A 22 1.27 2.44 -34.80
CA LEU A 22 0.23 2.08 -33.83
C LEU A 22 -1.11 1.91 -34.56
N VAL A 23 -1.42 0.68 -34.95
CA VAL A 23 -2.54 0.35 -35.82
C VAL A 23 -3.80 -0.16 -35.08
N HIS A 24 -3.64 -0.67 -33.85
CA HIS A 24 -4.76 -1.18 -33.08
C HIS A 24 -5.19 -0.22 -31.98
N ARG A 25 -6.47 0.08 -31.96
CA ARG A 25 -7.09 0.83 -30.86
C ARG A 25 -7.48 -0.15 -29.76
N ILE A 26 -6.85 -0.08 -28.60
CA ILE A 26 -7.34 -0.75 -27.41
C ILE A 26 -8.65 -0.05 -27.03
N ALA A 27 -9.73 -0.81 -26.95
CA ALA A 27 -10.98 -0.31 -26.40
C ALA A 27 -10.74 0.11 -24.94
N PRO A 28 -11.37 1.20 -24.45
CA PRO A 28 -11.37 1.49 -23.02
C PRO A 28 -11.80 0.23 -22.26
N ALA A 29 -11.16 -0.03 -21.10
CA ALA A 29 -11.58 -1.11 -20.22
C ALA A 29 -13.09 -1.02 -20.01
N ALA A 30 -13.77 -2.17 -20.01
CA ALA A 30 -15.21 -2.22 -19.87
C ALA A 30 -15.67 -1.35 -18.69
N ALA A 31 -16.71 -0.55 -18.89
CA ALA A 31 -17.21 0.42 -17.89
C ALA A 31 -17.60 -0.25 -16.56
N LYS A 32 -17.83 -1.57 -16.57
CA LYS A 32 -18.03 -2.40 -15.37
C LYS A 32 -17.31 -3.74 -15.56
N PRO A 33 -16.60 -4.21 -14.53
CA PRO A 33 -16.03 -5.56 -14.51
C PRO A 33 -17.12 -6.62 -14.65
N ALA A 34 -16.75 -7.80 -15.16
CA ALA A 34 -17.67 -8.93 -15.25
C ALA A 34 -18.21 -9.33 -13.86
N PRO A 35 -19.47 -9.78 -13.75
CA PRO A 35 -20.00 -10.30 -12.50
C PRO A 35 -19.19 -11.49 -12.00
N ILE A 36 -18.83 -11.50 -10.72
CA ILE A 36 -18.14 -12.60 -10.05
C ILE A 36 -18.94 -12.96 -8.79
N PRO A 37 -19.26 -14.25 -8.56
CA PRO A 37 -19.99 -14.64 -7.37
C PRO A 37 -19.33 -14.17 -6.07
N GLY A 38 -20.08 -13.41 -5.26
CA GLY A 38 -19.60 -12.88 -3.99
C GLY A 38 -18.64 -11.69 -4.10
N VAL A 39 -18.52 -11.09 -5.29
CA VAL A 39 -17.84 -9.82 -5.50
C VAL A 39 -18.84 -8.77 -5.92
N GLU A 40 -18.87 -7.66 -5.19
CA GLU A 40 -19.65 -6.47 -5.53
C GLU A 40 -18.71 -5.38 -6.06
N TRP A 41 -18.97 -4.92 -7.28
CA TRP A 41 -18.26 -3.78 -7.84
C TRP A 41 -18.96 -2.49 -7.43
N VAL A 42 -18.26 -1.67 -6.65
CA VAL A 42 -18.82 -0.48 -6.04
C VAL A 42 -18.24 0.76 -6.69
N THR A 43 -19.13 1.70 -6.99
CA THR A 43 -18.78 3.04 -7.46
C THR A 43 -19.62 4.05 -6.69
N ARG A 44 -18.99 5.13 -6.22
CA ARG A 44 -19.64 6.19 -5.46
C ARG A 44 -19.12 7.56 -5.91
N PRO A 45 -19.97 8.51 -6.32
CA PRO A 45 -19.56 9.90 -6.54
C PRO A 45 -19.00 10.49 -5.25
N SER A 46 -17.85 11.17 -5.35
CA SER A 46 -17.25 11.93 -4.25
C SER A 46 -17.52 13.41 -4.43
N ALA A 47 -18.18 14.04 -3.47
CA ALA A 47 -18.41 15.47 -3.48
C ALA A 47 -17.11 16.26 -3.30
N LEU A 48 -16.24 15.80 -2.39
CA LEU A 48 -14.94 16.42 -2.13
C LEU A 48 -14.05 16.45 -3.37
N LEU A 49 -13.90 15.29 -4.03
CA LEU A 49 -13.05 15.16 -5.21
C LEU A 49 -13.69 15.82 -6.45
N SER A 50 -15.01 15.72 -6.60
CA SER A 50 -15.71 16.40 -7.70
C SER A 50 -15.55 17.92 -7.61
N LYS A 51 -15.60 18.48 -6.39
CA LYS A 51 -15.32 19.90 -6.16
C LYS A 51 -13.87 20.26 -6.51
N HIS A 52 -12.91 19.44 -6.08
CA HIS A 52 -11.49 19.69 -6.34
C HIS A 52 -11.17 19.69 -7.84
N PHE A 53 -11.66 18.68 -8.56
CA PHE A 53 -11.39 18.54 -10.00
C PHE A 53 -12.36 19.30 -10.92
N ALA A 54 -13.34 20.01 -10.36
CA ALA A 54 -14.42 20.70 -11.11
C ALA A 54 -15.12 19.79 -12.15
N ARG A 55 -15.21 18.48 -11.85
CA ARG A 55 -15.89 17.46 -12.64
C ARG A 55 -16.30 16.31 -11.75
N GLU A 56 -17.27 15.51 -12.20
CA GLU A 56 -17.64 14.30 -11.47
C GLU A 56 -16.43 13.37 -11.29
N TYR A 57 -16.21 12.95 -10.05
CA TYR A 57 -15.17 12.01 -9.67
C TYR A 57 -15.79 10.84 -8.89
N GLN A 58 -15.40 9.63 -9.25
CA GLN A 58 -15.95 8.40 -8.67
C GLN A 58 -14.89 7.70 -7.81
N LEU A 59 -15.23 7.39 -6.57
CA LEU A 59 -14.52 6.42 -5.74
C LEU A 59 -14.98 5.01 -6.13
N ARG A 60 -14.05 4.07 -6.19
CA ARG A 60 -14.31 2.70 -6.64
C ARG A 60 -13.70 1.68 -5.68
N ALA A 61 -14.36 0.52 -5.57
CA ALA A 61 -13.83 -0.62 -4.85
C ALA A 61 -14.40 -1.94 -5.41
N GLY A 62 -13.61 -3.01 -5.25
CA GLY A 62 -14.09 -4.38 -5.35
C GLY A 62 -14.34 -4.91 -3.94
N VAL A 63 -15.57 -5.33 -3.65
CA VAL A 63 -15.97 -5.80 -2.33
C VAL A 63 -16.18 -7.30 -2.36
N VAL A 64 -15.35 -8.06 -1.65
CA VAL A 64 -15.49 -9.51 -1.50
C VAL A 64 -16.26 -9.79 -0.23
N LEU A 65 -17.46 -10.36 -0.39
CA LEU A 65 -18.32 -10.73 0.72
C LEU A 65 -17.86 -12.07 1.33
N PRO A 66 -17.86 -12.24 2.67
CA PRO A 66 -17.42 -13.47 3.29
C PRO A 66 -18.36 -14.63 2.97
N PHE A 67 -17.86 -15.85 3.18
CA PHE A 67 -18.68 -17.04 3.03
C PHE A 67 -19.93 -16.96 3.93
N GLY A 68 -21.10 -17.29 3.38
CA GLY A 68 -22.38 -17.24 4.13
C GLY A 68 -22.94 -15.84 4.36
N TYR A 69 -22.41 -14.80 3.74
CA TYR A 69 -22.92 -13.43 3.87
C TYR A 69 -24.43 -13.34 3.53
N ASP A 70 -24.88 -14.06 2.50
CA ASP A 70 -26.28 -14.07 2.02
C ASP A 70 -27.16 -15.13 2.70
N ASP A 71 -26.60 -15.92 3.64
CA ASP A 71 -27.37 -16.89 4.40
C ASP A 71 -28.33 -16.18 5.35
N LEU A 72 -29.59 -16.59 5.33
CA LEU A 72 -30.65 -16.02 6.17
C LEU A 72 -30.34 -16.14 7.68
N SER A 73 -29.58 -17.16 8.08
CA SER A 73 -29.12 -17.31 9.48
C SER A 73 -28.19 -16.18 9.92
N PHE A 74 -27.50 -15.51 8.97
CA PHE A 74 -26.62 -14.38 9.21
C PHE A 74 -27.20 -13.03 8.77
N ALA A 75 -28.49 -12.95 8.43
CA ALA A 75 -29.12 -11.74 7.90
C ALA A 75 -28.98 -10.50 8.80
N ARG A 76 -28.83 -10.70 10.12
CA ARG A 76 -28.62 -9.63 11.11
C ARG A 76 -27.17 -9.47 11.57
N ARG A 77 -26.26 -10.28 11.05
CA ARG A 77 -24.86 -10.23 11.42
C ARG A 77 -24.21 -8.97 10.82
N MET A 78 -23.52 -8.22 11.68
CA MET A 78 -22.61 -7.15 11.25
C MET A 78 -21.19 -7.74 11.09
N TRP A 79 -20.43 -7.24 10.15
CA TRP A 79 -19.14 -7.79 9.74
C TRP A 79 -18.01 -6.80 9.97
N PRO A 80 -16.83 -7.25 10.44
CA PRO A 80 -15.64 -6.44 10.39
C PRO A 80 -15.21 -6.22 8.94
N THR A 81 -14.36 -5.22 8.70
CA THR A 81 -13.92 -4.83 7.36
C THR A 81 -12.42 -4.83 7.27
N ILE A 82 -11.90 -5.39 6.17
CA ILE A 82 -10.49 -5.32 5.83
C ILE A 82 -10.35 -4.51 4.54
N TYR A 83 -9.78 -3.32 4.66
CA TYR A 83 -9.47 -2.44 3.54
C TYR A 83 -8.11 -2.85 2.96
N VAL A 84 -8.12 -3.32 1.71
CA VAL A 84 -6.93 -3.76 0.97
C VAL A 84 -6.51 -2.66 0.02
N ILE A 85 -5.27 -2.23 0.13
CA ILE A 85 -4.67 -1.23 -0.74
C ILE A 85 -3.61 -1.92 -1.58
N GLY A 86 -3.80 -1.89 -2.88
CA GLY A 86 -2.87 -2.47 -3.83
C GLY A 86 -1.52 -1.73 -3.87
N GLY A 87 -0.46 -2.41 -4.29
CA GLY A 87 0.79 -1.77 -4.66
C GLY A 87 0.65 -0.94 -5.94
N PHE A 88 1.74 -0.31 -6.37
CA PHE A 88 1.76 0.45 -7.61
C PHE A 88 1.26 -0.38 -8.80
N GLY A 89 0.38 0.20 -9.61
CA GLY A 89 -0.24 -0.47 -10.76
C GLY A 89 -1.36 -1.45 -10.44
N ALA A 90 -1.60 -1.78 -9.16
CA ALA A 90 -2.73 -2.61 -8.76
C ALA A 90 -4.01 -1.78 -8.60
N THR A 91 -5.14 -2.34 -9.03
CA THR A 91 -6.44 -1.69 -8.97
C THR A 91 -7.40 -2.47 -8.09
N TYR A 92 -8.57 -1.89 -7.84
CA TYR A 92 -9.68 -2.57 -7.14
C TYR A 92 -10.13 -3.88 -7.80
N LEU A 93 -9.75 -4.12 -9.05
CA LEU A 93 -10.05 -5.34 -9.81
C LEU A 93 -9.37 -6.59 -9.23
N ALA A 94 -8.31 -6.43 -8.43
CA ALA A 94 -7.66 -7.52 -7.68
C ALA A 94 -8.63 -8.28 -6.76
N ALA A 95 -9.78 -7.72 -6.42
CA ALA A 95 -10.86 -8.41 -5.74
C ALA A 95 -11.32 -9.68 -6.48
N ALA A 96 -11.23 -9.70 -7.82
CA ALA A 96 -11.59 -10.85 -8.64
C ALA A 96 -10.69 -12.07 -8.35
N ASP A 97 -9.38 -11.83 -8.30
CA ASP A 97 -8.38 -12.87 -8.09
C ASP A 97 -8.40 -13.39 -6.64
N ALA A 98 -8.66 -12.49 -5.69
CA ALA A 98 -8.69 -12.82 -4.27
C ALA A 98 -9.99 -13.56 -3.85
N ALA A 99 -11.08 -13.39 -4.57
CA ALA A 99 -12.41 -13.82 -4.12
C ALA A 99 -12.50 -15.33 -3.83
N ALA A 100 -11.91 -16.17 -4.65
CA ALA A 100 -11.96 -17.62 -4.46
C ALA A 100 -11.29 -18.05 -3.14
N ALA A 101 -10.10 -17.54 -2.85
CA ALA A 101 -9.35 -17.85 -1.64
C ALA A 101 -10.03 -17.27 -0.38
N LEU A 102 -10.49 -16.03 -0.43
CA LEU A 102 -11.13 -15.36 0.72
C LEU A 102 -12.48 -15.96 1.09
N ARG A 103 -13.16 -16.62 0.15
CA ARG A 103 -14.47 -17.22 0.31
C ARG A 103 -14.44 -18.74 0.51
N ALA A 104 -13.26 -19.34 0.47
CA ALA A 104 -13.11 -20.78 0.62
C ALA A 104 -13.62 -21.25 2.01
N PRO A 105 -14.54 -22.22 2.10
CA PRO A 105 -15.04 -22.71 3.39
C PRO A 105 -13.94 -23.27 4.29
N GLU A 106 -12.92 -23.91 3.69
CA GLU A 106 -11.74 -24.46 4.36
C GLU A 106 -10.80 -23.40 4.93
N ALA A 107 -10.90 -22.17 4.45
CA ALA A 107 -10.11 -21.03 4.97
C ALA A 107 -10.63 -20.47 6.30
N ARG A 108 -11.80 -20.97 6.78
CA ARG A 108 -12.38 -20.53 8.05
C ARG A 108 -11.40 -20.74 9.21
N GLY A 109 -11.21 -19.68 10.00
CA GLY A 109 -10.28 -19.69 11.13
C GLY A 109 -8.82 -19.42 10.76
N ALA A 110 -8.41 -19.62 9.49
CA ALA A 110 -7.10 -19.24 8.97
C ALA A 110 -7.12 -17.83 8.33
N ILE A 111 -8.22 -17.49 7.65
CA ILE A 111 -8.47 -16.18 7.07
C ILE A 111 -9.60 -15.50 7.84
N PRO A 112 -9.51 -14.18 8.12
CA PRO A 112 -10.57 -13.44 8.80
C PRO A 112 -11.91 -13.54 8.08
N GLN A 113 -12.98 -13.87 8.79
CA GLN A 113 -14.33 -13.77 8.28
C GLN A 113 -14.80 -12.31 8.33
N ALA A 114 -14.52 -11.58 7.30
CA ALA A 114 -14.73 -10.13 7.16
C ALA A 114 -15.22 -9.78 5.76
N VAL A 115 -15.75 -8.61 5.56
CA VAL A 115 -15.90 -8.01 4.24
C VAL A 115 -14.55 -7.42 3.82
N TRP A 116 -14.03 -7.84 2.68
CA TRP A 116 -12.77 -7.36 2.15
C TRP A 116 -13.02 -6.32 1.06
N VAL A 117 -12.49 -5.12 1.25
CA VAL A 117 -12.70 -3.98 0.37
C VAL A 117 -11.39 -3.63 -0.32
N PHE A 118 -11.27 -3.97 -1.58
CA PHE A 118 -10.13 -3.62 -2.44
C PHE A 118 -10.33 -2.22 -2.98
N LEU A 119 -9.60 -1.27 -2.44
CA LEU A 119 -9.72 0.15 -2.79
C LEU A 119 -8.99 0.46 -4.08
N ASP A 120 -9.57 1.35 -4.89
CA ASP A 120 -8.93 1.88 -6.09
C ASP A 120 -8.07 3.09 -5.72
N CYS A 121 -6.79 3.02 -6.06
CA CYS A 121 -5.81 4.07 -5.78
C CYS A 121 -5.27 4.73 -7.04
N GLU A 122 -5.77 4.34 -8.22
CA GLU A 122 -5.21 4.77 -9.48
C GLU A 122 -5.79 6.10 -9.97
N THR A 123 -4.92 6.96 -10.44
CA THR A 123 -5.23 8.23 -11.10
C THR A 123 -4.45 8.38 -12.40
N ALA A 124 -4.66 9.47 -13.12
CA ALA A 124 -3.83 9.81 -14.28
C ALA A 124 -2.35 10.08 -13.93
N TRP A 125 -2.04 10.26 -12.64
CA TRP A 125 -0.69 10.45 -12.11
C TRP A 125 -0.07 9.17 -11.55
N GLY A 126 -0.75 8.03 -11.64
CA GLY A 126 -0.43 6.77 -10.99
C GLY A 126 -1.11 6.62 -9.63
N HIS A 127 -0.46 5.96 -8.69
CA HIS A 127 -1.00 5.68 -7.36
C HIS A 127 -1.10 6.94 -6.50
N HIS A 128 -2.26 7.22 -5.87
CA HIS A 128 -2.43 8.44 -5.04
C HIS A 128 -2.15 8.25 -3.54
N GLY A 129 -1.90 7.02 -3.09
CA GLY A 129 -1.55 6.72 -1.70
C GLY A 129 -2.54 7.19 -0.64
N PHE A 130 -3.76 7.54 -1.00
CA PHE A 130 -4.72 8.25 -0.13
C PHE A 130 -4.12 9.46 0.60
N CYS A 131 -3.08 10.06 0.01
CA CYS A 131 -2.50 11.31 0.47
C CYS A 131 -3.31 12.50 -0.02
N ASP A 132 -3.83 13.30 0.88
CA ASP A 132 -4.41 14.59 0.53
C ASP A 132 -3.29 15.48 -0.04
N SER A 133 -3.39 15.80 -1.32
CA SER A 133 -2.38 16.61 -2.01
C SER A 133 -3.02 17.61 -2.98
N PRO A 134 -2.31 18.69 -3.31
CA PRO A 134 -2.82 19.64 -4.31
C PRO A 134 -3.08 19.00 -5.68
N THR A 135 -2.36 17.94 -6.02
CA THR A 135 -2.48 17.25 -7.32
C THR A 135 -3.61 16.23 -7.32
N ASN A 136 -3.68 15.37 -6.29
CA ASN A 136 -4.67 14.29 -6.20
C ASN A 136 -5.95 14.70 -5.47
N GLY A 137 -5.99 15.91 -4.91
CA GLY A 137 -7.12 16.39 -4.10
C GLY A 137 -7.20 15.71 -2.73
N PRO A 138 -8.32 15.91 -2.01
CA PRO A 138 -8.51 15.38 -0.66
C PRO A 138 -8.92 13.91 -0.68
N VAL A 139 -8.08 13.02 -1.24
CA VAL A 139 -8.40 11.59 -1.45
C VAL A 139 -8.50 10.80 -0.15
N GLY A 140 -7.67 11.12 0.84
CA GLY A 140 -7.74 10.51 2.17
C GLY A 140 -9.01 10.92 2.89
N ARG A 141 -9.33 12.21 2.90
CA ARG A 141 -10.59 12.71 3.46
C ARG A 141 -11.80 12.13 2.76
N ALA A 142 -11.78 12.01 1.43
CA ALA A 142 -12.88 11.40 0.68
C ALA A 142 -13.08 9.92 1.06
N LEU A 143 -12.00 9.18 1.31
CA LEU A 143 -12.09 7.82 1.85
C LEU A 143 -12.79 7.81 3.22
N ILE A 144 -12.34 8.65 4.15
CA ILE A 144 -12.79 8.64 5.55
C ILE A 144 -14.19 9.25 5.70
N GLU A 145 -14.45 10.39 5.06
CA GLU A 145 -15.66 11.16 5.27
C GLU A 145 -16.83 10.73 4.36
N GLU A 146 -16.55 10.11 3.20
CA GLU A 146 -17.57 9.78 2.21
C GLU A 146 -17.66 8.28 1.92
N PHE A 147 -16.53 7.61 1.64
CA PHE A 147 -16.56 6.25 1.10
C PHE A 147 -16.74 5.18 2.18
N ILE A 148 -16.01 5.27 3.30
CA ILE A 148 -16.19 4.35 4.42
C ILE A 148 -17.60 4.37 4.98
N PRO A 149 -18.21 5.53 5.30
CA PRO A 149 -19.60 5.58 5.77
C PRO A 149 -20.60 4.98 4.76
N PHE A 150 -20.41 5.27 3.48
CA PHE A 150 -21.25 4.68 2.43
C PHE A 150 -21.13 3.16 2.36
N LEU A 151 -19.91 2.60 2.48
CA LEU A 151 -19.70 1.14 2.48
C LEU A 151 -20.33 0.50 3.72
N GLU A 152 -20.23 1.14 4.88
CA GLU A 152 -20.82 0.67 6.15
C GLU A 152 -22.34 0.60 6.09
N GLU A 153 -22.97 1.60 5.52
CA GLU A 153 -24.41 1.61 5.30
C GLU A 153 -24.84 0.50 4.33
N ARG A 154 -24.07 0.29 3.25
CA ARG A 154 -24.40 -0.68 2.20
C ARG A 154 -24.20 -2.15 2.58
N PHE A 155 -23.14 -2.47 3.34
CA PHE A 155 -22.65 -3.85 3.52
C PHE A 155 -22.72 -4.38 4.96
N ARG A 156 -23.60 -3.89 5.81
CA ARG A 156 -23.76 -4.35 7.21
C ARG A 156 -22.40 -4.40 7.94
N LEU A 157 -21.59 -3.34 7.84
CA LEU A 157 -20.27 -3.28 8.44
C LEU A 157 -20.32 -2.69 9.85
N ILE A 158 -19.41 -3.12 10.70
CA ILE A 158 -19.27 -2.62 12.07
C ILE A 158 -18.51 -1.29 12.03
N ALA A 159 -19.21 -0.19 12.31
CA ALA A 159 -18.67 1.17 12.29
C ALA A 159 -17.87 1.50 13.56
N LYS A 160 -16.80 0.72 13.84
CA LYS A 160 -15.90 0.93 14.98
C LYS A 160 -14.45 0.75 14.54
N PRO A 161 -13.50 1.50 15.13
CA PRO A 161 -12.07 1.38 14.76
C PRO A 161 -11.57 -0.06 14.84
N GLU A 162 -11.89 -0.78 15.92
CA GLU A 162 -11.42 -2.15 16.15
C GLU A 162 -11.88 -3.14 15.07
N ALA A 163 -12.98 -2.82 14.37
CA ALA A 163 -13.52 -3.62 13.29
C ALA A 163 -12.97 -3.23 11.89
N ARG A 164 -12.21 -2.15 11.79
CA ARG A 164 -11.61 -1.68 10.54
C ARG A 164 -10.11 -1.95 10.54
N ILE A 165 -9.69 -2.86 9.69
CA ILE A 165 -8.29 -3.21 9.46
C ILE A 165 -7.87 -2.65 8.10
N VAL A 166 -6.67 -2.07 8.01
CA VAL A 166 -6.06 -1.65 6.76
C VAL A 166 -4.84 -2.52 6.46
N THR A 167 -4.67 -2.94 5.21
CA THR A 167 -3.54 -3.78 4.79
C THR A 167 -3.10 -3.48 3.37
N GLY A 168 -1.82 -3.66 3.09
CA GLY A 168 -1.26 -3.49 1.76
C GLY A 168 0.18 -3.94 1.63
N HIS A 169 0.65 -3.97 0.39
CA HIS A 169 2.01 -4.32 0.01
C HIS A 169 2.60 -3.19 -0.83
N SER A 170 3.93 -2.96 -0.74
CA SER A 170 4.62 -1.95 -1.56
C SER A 170 4.02 -0.56 -1.33
N SER A 171 3.64 0.18 -2.36
CA SER A 171 2.93 1.47 -2.22
C SER A 171 1.64 1.35 -1.39
N GLY A 172 0.95 0.21 -1.47
CA GLY A 172 -0.20 -0.09 -0.59
C GLY A 172 0.20 -0.29 0.87
N GLY A 173 1.38 -0.85 1.11
CA GLY A 173 1.95 -1.00 2.45
C GLY A 173 2.24 0.36 3.09
N TRP A 174 2.90 1.25 2.35
CA TRP A 174 3.14 2.62 2.78
C TRP A 174 1.82 3.37 3.03
N THR A 175 0.88 3.25 2.10
CA THR A 175 -0.45 3.87 2.23
C THR A 175 -1.20 3.38 3.48
N SER A 176 -1.10 2.08 3.79
CA SER A 176 -1.74 1.51 4.99
C SER A 176 -1.14 2.10 6.27
N LEU A 177 0.17 2.29 6.33
CA LEU A 177 0.86 2.96 7.42
C LEU A 177 0.47 4.45 7.51
N HIS A 178 0.44 5.15 6.37
CA HIS A 178 0.00 6.54 6.30
C HIS A 178 -1.42 6.71 6.84
N LEU A 179 -2.35 5.85 6.44
CA LEU A 179 -3.75 5.93 6.86
C LEU A 179 -3.93 5.73 8.37
N ILE A 180 -3.29 4.72 8.98
CA ILE A 180 -3.43 4.49 10.43
C ILE A 180 -2.75 5.58 11.25
N LEU A 181 -1.65 6.16 10.75
CA LEU A 181 -0.97 7.28 11.43
C LEU A 181 -1.75 8.58 11.31
N SER A 182 -2.41 8.83 10.18
CA SER A 182 -3.19 10.05 9.93
C SER A 182 -4.61 9.98 10.50
N TYR A 183 -5.22 8.79 10.53
CA TYR A 183 -6.60 8.55 10.97
C TYR A 183 -6.70 7.44 12.01
N PRO A 184 -6.01 7.56 13.17
CA PRO A 184 -5.96 6.51 14.19
C PRO A 184 -7.31 6.20 14.83
N ASP A 185 -8.26 7.14 14.77
CA ASP A 185 -9.63 6.95 15.26
C ASP A 185 -10.52 6.22 14.24
N THR A 186 -10.03 5.99 13.03
CA THR A 186 -10.76 5.25 11.99
C THR A 186 -10.37 3.78 11.95
N PHE A 187 -9.06 3.48 12.06
CA PHE A 187 -8.52 2.12 11.89
C PHE A 187 -7.97 1.56 13.19
N GLY A 188 -8.38 0.33 13.56
CA GLY A 188 -7.92 -0.36 14.76
C GLY A 188 -6.63 -1.15 14.57
N ALA A 189 -6.31 -1.57 13.34
CA ALA A 189 -5.07 -2.28 13.05
C ALA A 189 -4.57 -2.03 11.62
N CYS A 190 -3.25 -2.12 11.45
CA CYS A 190 -2.56 -2.04 10.18
C CYS A 190 -1.61 -3.23 9.99
N PHE A 191 -1.62 -3.79 8.78
CA PHE A 191 -0.75 -4.88 8.37
C PHE A 191 -0.07 -4.49 7.04
N ALA A 192 1.18 -4.07 7.11
CA ALA A 192 1.93 -3.54 5.97
C ALA A 192 3.11 -4.44 5.60
N SER A 193 3.27 -4.77 4.33
CA SER A 193 4.44 -5.51 3.84
C SER A 193 5.24 -4.70 2.83
N ALA A 194 6.57 -4.76 2.95
CA ALA A 194 7.54 -4.12 2.06
C ALA A 194 7.09 -2.72 1.58
N PRO A 195 6.78 -1.79 2.51
CA PRO A 195 6.23 -0.49 2.15
C PRO A 195 7.22 0.33 1.34
N ASP A 196 6.73 1.24 0.47
CA ASP A 196 7.55 2.33 -0.09
C ASP A 196 8.34 3.01 1.04
N PRO A 197 9.39 3.80 0.75
CA PRO A 197 10.28 4.30 1.77
C PRO A 197 9.55 4.96 2.95
N VAL A 198 9.77 4.43 4.15
CA VAL A 198 9.18 4.92 5.42
C VAL A 198 10.12 5.87 6.18
N ASP A 199 11.35 6.01 5.71
CA ASP A 199 12.37 6.97 6.16
C ASP A 199 13.05 7.55 4.92
N PHE A 200 12.79 8.81 4.62
CA PHE A 200 13.33 9.45 3.42
C PHE A 200 14.83 9.80 3.53
N SER A 201 15.46 9.54 4.67
CA SER A 201 16.92 9.49 4.76
C SER A 201 17.52 8.19 4.19
N ALA A 202 16.65 7.25 3.77
CA ALA A 202 16.97 6.05 3.02
C ALA A 202 15.88 5.80 1.95
N PHE A 203 15.67 6.78 1.09
CA PHE A 203 14.72 6.68 -0.02
C PHE A 203 15.31 5.78 -1.10
N GLN A 204 14.92 4.50 -1.09
CA GLN A 204 15.69 3.44 -1.73
C GLN A 204 17.13 3.48 -1.17
N ARG A 205 18.09 4.10 -1.87
CA ARG A 205 19.48 4.23 -1.42
C ARG A 205 19.95 5.68 -1.31
N THR A 206 19.06 6.65 -1.42
CA THR A 206 19.37 8.08 -1.39
C THR A 206 18.87 8.71 -0.10
N ASN A 207 19.66 9.59 0.50
CA ASN A 207 19.20 10.44 1.58
C ASN A 207 18.68 11.76 0.99
N LEU A 208 17.35 11.92 0.91
CA LEU A 208 16.74 13.09 0.29
C LEU A 208 17.10 14.42 0.94
N TYR A 209 17.58 14.40 2.19
CA TYR A 209 17.90 15.60 2.95
C TYR A 209 19.39 16.01 2.91
N ARG A 210 20.26 15.14 2.38
CA ARG A 210 21.70 15.35 2.40
C ARG A 210 22.38 15.18 1.06
N ASP A 211 21.87 14.24 0.24
CA ASP A 211 22.49 13.93 -1.03
C ASP A 211 22.13 14.97 -2.07
N ALA A 212 23.07 15.31 -2.93
CA ALA A 212 22.85 16.31 -3.97
C ALA A 212 22.13 15.74 -5.19
N SER A 213 22.15 14.42 -5.37
CA SER A 213 21.64 13.75 -6.57
C SER A 213 20.93 12.44 -6.22
N LEU A 214 19.84 12.15 -6.93
CA LEU A 214 19.21 10.83 -6.93
C LEU A 214 19.98 9.83 -7.80
N PHE A 215 20.76 10.31 -8.78
CA PHE A 215 21.41 9.44 -9.76
C PHE A 215 22.77 8.93 -9.32
N ILE A 216 23.44 9.68 -8.47
CA ILE A 216 24.83 9.40 -8.06
C ILE A 216 24.88 9.17 -6.57
N ALA A 217 25.31 7.98 -6.17
CA ALA A 217 25.56 7.62 -4.79
C ALA A 217 26.82 8.32 -4.24
N GLY A 218 26.99 8.30 -2.91
CA GLY A 218 28.09 8.97 -2.24
C GLY A 218 29.49 8.46 -2.63
N ASP A 219 29.61 7.28 -3.20
CA ASP A 219 30.85 6.69 -3.74
C ASP A 219 31.10 7.04 -5.23
N GLY A 220 30.22 7.81 -5.84
CA GLY A 220 30.29 8.23 -7.25
C GLY A 220 29.71 7.23 -8.24
N SER A 221 29.19 6.10 -7.81
CA SER A 221 28.49 5.14 -8.67
C SER A 221 27.06 5.59 -8.98
N ASP A 222 26.45 5.03 -10.03
CA ASP A 222 25.02 5.22 -10.28
C ASP A 222 24.19 4.58 -9.14
N THR A 223 23.19 5.31 -8.64
CA THR A 223 22.29 4.84 -7.58
C THR A 223 21.39 3.73 -8.11
N PRO A 224 21.47 2.50 -7.55
CA PRO A 224 20.61 1.41 -7.97
C PRO A 224 19.16 1.64 -7.47
N SER A 225 18.18 1.27 -8.32
CA SER A 225 16.75 1.31 -7.96
C SER A 225 16.12 -0.06 -7.89
N PHE A 226 16.59 -1.02 -8.72
CA PHE A 226 16.05 -2.36 -8.74
C PHE A 226 17.16 -3.41 -8.81
N ARG A 227 17.06 -4.40 -7.93
CA ARG A 227 17.92 -5.58 -7.88
C ARG A 227 17.10 -6.87 -7.86
N GLY A 228 17.73 -7.94 -8.29
CA GLY A 228 17.19 -9.29 -8.16
C GLY A 228 18.26 -10.31 -7.86
N PRO A 229 17.89 -11.49 -7.36
CA PRO A 229 18.86 -12.54 -6.98
C PRO A 229 19.58 -13.08 -8.21
N LEU A 230 20.91 -13.18 -8.13
CA LEU A 230 21.76 -13.89 -9.07
C LEU A 230 22.14 -15.28 -8.50
N GLY A 231 22.12 -15.41 -7.19
CA GLY A 231 22.41 -16.61 -6.42
C GLY A 231 21.86 -16.51 -5.00
N PRO A 232 22.12 -17.52 -4.13
CA PRO A 232 21.61 -17.51 -2.75
C PRO A 232 21.98 -16.26 -1.95
N ASP A 233 23.20 -15.75 -2.14
CA ASP A 233 23.74 -14.61 -1.38
C ASP A 233 24.20 -13.46 -2.29
N GLU A 234 23.85 -13.47 -3.56
CA GLU A 234 24.30 -12.50 -4.55
C GLU A 234 23.10 -11.84 -5.24
N ASP A 235 23.10 -10.52 -5.31
CA ASP A 235 22.13 -9.72 -6.05
C ASP A 235 22.81 -9.02 -7.23
N ARG A 236 22.07 -8.92 -8.32
CA ARG A 236 22.44 -8.10 -9.48
C ARG A 236 21.57 -6.86 -9.54
N VAL A 237 22.16 -5.70 -9.75
CA VAL A 237 21.45 -4.48 -10.12
C VAL A 237 21.00 -4.60 -11.58
N PHE A 238 19.70 -4.48 -11.80
CA PHE A 238 19.08 -4.52 -13.13
C PHE A 238 18.71 -3.13 -13.63
N MET A 239 18.49 -2.17 -12.72
CA MET A 239 18.07 -0.82 -13.05
C MET A 239 18.62 0.18 -12.06
N THR A 240 18.97 1.37 -12.55
CA THR A 240 19.34 2.52 -11.73
C THR A 240 18.19 3.53 -11.68
N VAL A 241 18.24 4.47 -10.73
CA VAL A 241 17.26 5.57 -10.67
C VAL A 241 17.28 6.40 -11.96
N ARG A 242 18.45 6.56 -12.56
CA ARG A 242 18.61 7.23 -13.87
C ARG A 242 17.82 6.52 -14.97
N ASP A 243 17.87 5.18 -15.00
CA ASP A 243 17.17 4.38 -16.01
C ASP A 243 15.65 4.48 -15.85
N GLU A 244 15.17 4.41 -14.60
CA GLU A 244 13.73 4.60 -14.29
C GLU A 244 13.24 5.97 -14.78
N MET A 245 13.94 7.04 -14.40
CA MET A 245 13.55 8.39 -14.82
C MET A 245 13.69 8.62 -16.32
N ALA A 246 14.66 7.97 -17.00
CA ALA A 246 14.76 8.01 -18.43
C ALA A 246 13.56 7.32 -19.11
N THR A 247 13.11 6.20 -18.54
CA THR A 247 11.90 5.49 -19.00
C THR A 247 10.66 6.36 -18.82
N GLU A 248 10.45 6.94 -17.64
CA GLU A 248 9.30 7.84 -17.38
C GLU A 248 9.29 9.07 -18.30
N ARG A 249 10.46 9.66 -18.56
CA ARG A 249 10.59 10.78 -19.52
C ARG A 249 10.28 10.39 -20.95
N THR A 250 10.53 9.14 -21.32
CA THR A 250 10.19 8.62 -22.63
C THR A 250 8.67 8.47 -22.79
N ILE A 251 7.99 8.09 -21.71
CA ILE A 251 6.52 8.00 -21.67
C ILE A 251 5.90 9.40 -21.71
N ASP A 252 6.33 10.30 -20.82
CA ASP A 252 5.90 11.71 -20.83
C ASP A 252 7.01 12.65 -20.31
N PRO A 253 7.60 13.50 -21.18
CA PRO A 253 8.68 14.42 -20.80
C PRO A 253 8.21 15.52 -19.82
N ASN A 254 6.89 15.73 -19.67
CA ASN A 254 6.32 16.73 -18.78
C ASN A 254 6.07 16.19 -17.37
N GLY A 255 6.45 14.91 -17.07
CA GLY A 255 6.32 14.28 -15.77
C GLY A 255 4.91 13.78 -15.45
N ARG A 256 4.15 13.46 -16.51
CA ARG A 256 2.79 12.87 -16.42
C ARG A 256 2.78 11.44 -16.92
N SER A 257 3.87 10.71 -16.69
CA SER A 257 4.00 9.31 -17.11
C SER A 257 2.94 8.41 -16.48
N GLY A 258 2.50 8.74 -15.28
CA GLY A 258 1.67 7.86 -14.45
C GLY A 258 2.47 6.75 -13.77
N GLU A 259 3.79 6.75 -13.92
CA GLU A 259 4.71 5.78 -13.33
C GLU A 259 5.11 6.18 -11.89
N GLN A 260 6.00 5.43 -11.27
CA GLN A 260 6.27 5.50 -9.83
C GLN A 260 6.76 6.89 -9.36
N TRP A 261 7.70 7.52 -10.08
CA TRP A 261 8.21 8.85 -9.73
C TRP A 261 7.18 9.94 -9.96
N ALA A 262 6.38 9.83 -11.04
CA ALA A 262 5.25 10.72 -11.28
C ALA A 262 4.21 10.60 -10.15
N ALA A 263 3.91 9.38 -9.71
CA ALA A 263 2.99 9.12 -8.61
C ALA A 263 3.48 9.73 -7.30
N TRP A 264 4.75 9.51 -6.91
CA TRP A 264 5.32 10.08 -5.70
C TRP A 264 5.33 11.62 -5.74
N ASN A 265 5.68 12.24 -6.88
CA ASN A 265 5.58 13.68 -7.03
C ASN A 265 4.13 14.17 -6.87
N ALA A 266 3.15 13.46 -7.42
CA ALA A 266 1.74 13.82 -7.29
C ALA A 266 1.20 13.64 -5.85
N MET A 267 1.73 12.66 -5.12
CA MET A 267 1.35 12.40 -3.72
C MET A 267 1.93 13.43 -2.76
N TRP A 268 3.21 13.80 -2.93
CA TRP A 268 3.97 14.46 -1.87
C TRP A 268 4.48 15.85 -2.21
N SER A 269 4.49 16.24 -3.49
CA SER A 269 5.00 17.55 -3.89
C SER A 269 3.96 18.66 -3.83
N PRO A 270 4.40 19.90 -3.58
CA PRO A 270 3.61 21.08 -3.88
C PRO A 270 3.22 21.12 -5.38
N TYR A 271 2.06 21.70 -5.67
CA TYR A 271 1.63 21.92 -7.05
C TYR A 271 2.26 23.20 -7.60
N ASP A 272 2.72 23.13 -8.84
CA ASP A 272 3.23 24.30 -9.56
C ASP A 272 2.18 24.78 -10.59
N PRO A 273 1.50 25.91 -10.31
CA PRO A 273 0.48 26.44 -11.24
C PRO A 273 1.05 26.91 -12.59
N ALA A 274 2.36 27.19 -12.67
CA ALA A 274 2.98 27.61 -13.92
C ALA A 274 3.12 26.46 -14.91
N THR A 275 3.38 25.26 -14.42
CA THR A 275 3.49 24.05 -15.26
C THR A 275 2.20 23.22 -15.29
N GLY A 276 1.27 23.45 -14.36
CA GLY A 276 0.06 22.67 -14.20
C GLY A 276 0.35 21.22 -13.75
N ALA A 277 1.44 21.01 -12.98
CA ALA A 277 1.92 19.72 -12.54
C ALA A 277 2.50 19.81 -11.10
N PRO A 278 2.69 18.69 -10.39
CA PRO A 278 3.45 18.69 -9.15
C PRO A 278 4.91 19.08 -9.39
N ARG A 279 5.51 19.79 -8.45
CA ARG A 279 6.95 20.06 -8.48
C ARG A 279 7.72 18.74 -8.46
N ARG A 280 8.76 18.65 -9.26
CA ARG A 280 9.61 17.44 -9.28
C ARG A 280 10.58 17.47 -8.10
N LEU A 281 10.77 16.31 -7.47
CA LEU A 281 11.77 16.12 -6.43
C LEU A 281 13.19 16.41 -6.93
N CYS A 282 13.45 16.09 -8.21
CA CYS A 282 14.76 16.34 -8.82
C CYS A 282 14.65 16.79 -10.28
N ASP A 283 15.72 17.33 -10.81
CA ASP A 283 15.90 17.50 -12.24
C ASP A 283 15.99 16.13 -12.92
N PRO A 284 15.09 15.79 -13.86
CA PRO A 284 15.01 14.46 -14.44
C PRO A 284 16.13 14.13 -15.44
N THR A 285 17.02 15.07 -15.72
CA THR A 285 18.18 14.91 -16.63
C THR A 285 19.46 14.71 -15.84
N THR A 286 19.64 15.47 -14.76
CA THR A 286 20.87 15.47 -13.96
C THR A 286 20.74 14.68 -12.66
N GLY A 287 19.51 14.44 -12.21
CA GLY A 287 19.22 13.84 -10.91
C GLY A 287 19.39 14.82 -9.73
N ALA A 288 19.71 16.09 -9.98
CA ALA A 288 19.92 17.07 -8.92
C ALA A 288 18.64 17.24 -8.09
N ILE A 289 18.75 16.99 -6.78
CA ILE A 289 17.62 17.06 -5.85
C ILE A 289 17.25 18.53 -5.61
N ASP A 290 15.94 18.85 -5.71
CA ASP A 290 15.41 20.14 -5.25
C ASP A 290 15.17 20.09 -3.72
N PRO A 291 16.00 20.77 -2.93
CA PRO A 291 15.91 20.71 -1.48
C PRO A 291 14.59 21.28 -0.93
N VAL A 292 13.97 22.20 -1.67
CA VAL A 292 12.67 22.77 -1.27
C VAL A 292 11.55 21.73 -1.41
N THR A 293 11.59 20.95 -2.49
CA THR A 293 10.64 19.87 -2.70
C THR A 293 10.92 18.71 -1.73
N ALA A 294 12.18 18.35 -1.50
CA ALA A 294 12.57 17.32 -0.52
C ALA A 294 12.09 17.67 0.90
N GLU A 295 12.22 18.94 1.31
CA GLU A 295 11.69 19.39 2.60
C GLU A 295 10.17 19.34 2.64
N ALA A 296 9.48 19.70 1.57
CA ALA A 296 8.02 19.57 1.49
C ALA A 296 7.58 18.10 1.62
N TRP A 297 8.34 17.14 1.10
CA TRP A 297 8.06 15.72 1.25
C TRP A 297 8.21 15.23 2.69
N SER A 298 8.97 15.92 3.53
CA SER A 298 9.26 15.51 4.92
C SER A 298 8.01 15.31 5.78
N GLN A 299 6.89 15.93 5.43
CA GLN A 299 5.61 15.73 6.13
C GLN A 299 5.04 14.31 5.94
N PHE A 300 5.40 13.64 4.85
CA PHE A 300 4.99 12.28 4.51
C PHE A 300 6.02 11.23 4.91
N ASP A 301 7.20 11.64 5.34
CA ASP A 301 8.22 10.76 5.92
C ASP A 301 7.76 10.24 7.29
N LEU A 302 7.49 8.93 7.38
CA LEU A 302 6.94 8.33 8.60
C LEU A 302 7.94 8.34 9.75
N ALA A 303 9.25 8.25 9.47
CA ALA A 303 10.29 8.41 10.48
C ALA A 303 10.35 9.86 11.02
N LYS A 304 10.06 10.86 10.20
CA LYS A 304 9.89 12.25 10.66
C LYS A 304 8.62 12.45 11.48
N GLN A 305 7.54 11.73 11.16
CA GLN A 305 6.34 11.75 12.00
C GLN A 305 6.62 11.13 13.37
N LEU A 306 7.40 10.05 13.44
CA LEU A 306 7.86 9.47 14.71
C LEU A 306 8.73 10.46 15.50
N GLU A 307 9.59 11.22 14.85
CA GLU A 307 10.43 12.28 15.52
C GLU A 307 9.57 13.44 16.05
N ARG A 308 8.48 13.82 15.33
CA ARG A 308 7.59 14.93 15.72
C ARG A 308 6.63 14.56 16.85
N ASP A 309 6.15 13.32 16.88
CA ASP A 309 5.21 12.82 17.90
C ASP A 309 5.60 11.41 18.34
N PRO A 310 6.72 11.31 19.12
CA PRO A 310 7.32 10.03 19.44
C PRO A 310 6.43 9.14 20.32
N ALA A 311 5.63 9.73 21.22
CA ALA A 311 4.75 8.96 22.09
C ALA A 311 3.63 8.29 21.30
N ARG A 312 2.83 9.08 20.59
CA ARG A 312 1.69 8.56 19.81
C ARG A 312 2.11 7.56 18.73
N VAL A 313 3.14 7.91 17.95
CA VAL A 313 3.57 7.03 16.84
C VAL A 313 4.19 5.74 17.38
N SER A 314 4.99 5.81 18.45
CA SER A 314 5.54 4.62 19.12
C SER A 314 4.45 3.71 19.67
N ASP A 315 3.40 4.28 20.26
CA ASP A 315 2.25 3.51 20.78
C ASP A 315 1.49 2.81 19.65
N LEU A 316 1.26 3.49 18.51
CA LEU A 316 0.61 2.87 17.35
C LEU A 316 1.45 1.71 16.79
N PHE A 317 2.78 1.86 16.71
CA PHE A 317 3.66 0.76 16.30
C PHE A 317 3.65 -0.39 17.30
N ALA A 318 3.53 -0.13 18.59
CA ALA A 318 3.48 -1.18 19.59
C ALA A 318 2.14 -1.93 19.62
N THR A 319 1.04 -1.25 19.38
CA THR A 319 -0.30 -1.80 19.63
C THR A 319 -1.09 -2.18 18.38
N ARG A 320 -0.91 -1.42 17.26
CA ARG A 320 -1.78 -1.53 16.09
C ARG A 320 -1.06 -1.86 14.79
N ILE A 321 0.25 -1.67 14.67
CA ILE A 321 0.99 -1.80 13.41
C ILE A 321 1.82 -3.08 13.40
N ARG A 322 1.70 -3.87 12.33
CA ARG A 322 2.52 -5.04 12.00
C ARG A 322 3.14 -4.78 10.64
N LEU A 323 4.47 -4.70 10.63
CA LEU A 323 5.25 -4.39 9.45
C LEU A 323 6.23 -5.52 9.17
N ILE A 324 6.24 -6.03 7.95
CA ILE A 324 7.18 -7.06 7.47
C ILE A 324 7.83 -6.59 6.19
N CYS A 325 9.15 -6.78 6.07
CA CYS A 325 9.90 -6.53 4.85
C CYS A 325 10.94 -7.62 4.62
N GLY A 326 11.27 -7.92 3.38
CA GLY A 326 12.35 -8.84 3.05
C GLY A 326 13.71 -8.18 3.20
N ALA A 327 14.71 -8.88 3.74
CA ALA A 327 16.07 -8.33 3.90
C ALA A 327 16.78 -8.05 2.56
N ARG A 328 16.34 -8.75 1.49
CA ARG A 328 16.83 -8.57 0.11
C ARG A 328 15.77 -7.90 -0.77
N ASP A 329 14.99 -6.94 -0.21
CA ASP A 329 13.96 -6.24 -0.97
C ASP A 329 14.52 -5.71 -2.30
N SER A 330 13.79 -5.98 -3.39
CA SER A 330 14.24 -5.70 -4.75
C SER A 330 14.38 -4.21 -5.04
N PHE A 331 13.63 -3.37 -4.33
CA PHE A 331 13.64 -1.91 -4.47
C PHE A 331 14.39 -1.22 -3.31
N TYR A 332 15.16 -1.97 -2.51
CA TYR A 332 15.91 -1.47 -1.34
C TYR A 332 15.03 -0.88 -0.23
N LEU A 333 13.74 -1.19 -0.19
CA LEU A 333 12.78 -0.64 0.78
C LEU A 333 13.09 -1.11 2.21
N ASN A 334 13.77 -2.25 2.35
CA ASN A 334 14.24 -2.76 3.63
C ASN A 334 15.17 -1.77 4.37
N GLU A 335 15.94 -0.94 3.65
CA GLU A 335 16.86 0.00 4.28
C GLU A 335 16.10 1.06 5.11
N ALA A 336 15.02 1.61 4.56
CA ALA A 336 14.15 2.54 5.27
C ALA A 336 13.43 1.87 6.47
N VAL A 337 12.98 0.62 6.32
CA VAL A 337 12.31 -0.12 7.39
C VAL A 337 13.28 -0.43 8.54
N VAL A 338 14.52 -0.81 8.25
CA VAL A 338 15.57 -1.04 9.27
C VAL A 338 15.81 0.25 10.05
N ARG A 339 16.01 1.38 9.37
CA ARG A 339 16.22 2.69 10.02
C ARG A 339 15.04 3.09 10.91
N LEU A 340 13.81 2.92 10.42
CA LEU A 340 12.62 3.21 11.22
C LEU A 340 12.56 2.34 12.48
N LYS A 341 12.88 1.03 12.35
CA LYS A 341 12.95 0.10 13.49
C LYS A 341 13.98 0.52 14.53
N GLU A 342 15.17 0.92 14.08
CA GLU A 342 16.24 1.42 14.96
C GLU A 342 15.84 2.72 15.66
N LYS A 343 15.29 3.70 14.94
CA LYS A 343 14.79 4.95 15.52
C LYS A 343 13.72 4.68 16.58
N LEU A 344 12.77 3.80 16.29
CA LEU A 344 11.73 3.42 17.23
C LEU A 344 12.32 2.78 18.51
N ALA A 345 13.31 1.91 18.37
CA ALA A 345 13.98 1.29 19.51
C ALA A 345 14.70 2.35 20.38
N VAL A 346 15.40 3.30 19.76
CA VAL A 346 16.09 4.41 20.48
C VAL A 346 15.08 5.28 21.22
N ILE A 347 13.97 5.65 20.59
CA ILE A 347 12.93 6.49 21.20
C ILE A 347 12.30 5.77 22.41
N ARG A 348 11.97 4.48 22.27
CA ARG A 348 11.41 3.68 23.35
C ARG A 348 12.38 3.50 24.52
N ALA A 349 13.67 3.27 24.25
CA ALA A 349 14.68 3.21 25.28
C ALA A 349 14.85 4.55 26.01
N ALA A 350 14.82 5.68 25.29
CA ALA A 350 14.89 6.99 25.90
C ALA A 350 13.66 7.32 26.78
N ALA A 351 12.47 6.87 26.40
CA ALA A 351 11.25 6.98 27.21
C ALA A 351 11.42 6.27 28.57
N VAL A 352 11.92 5.02 28.56
CA VAL A 352 12.19 4.26 29.79
C VAL A 352 13.19 4.99 30.69
N VAL A 353 14.27 5.57 30.13
CA VAL A 353 15.25 6.35 30.91
C VAL A 353 14.61 7.58 31.58
N ARG A 354 13.59 8.17 30.95
CA ARG A 354 12.82 9.27 31.56
C ARG A 354 11.77 8.80 32.58
N GLY A 355 11.63 7.50 32.80
CA GLY A 355 10.61 6.92 33.70
C GLY A 355 9.22 6.81 33.06
N GLU A 356 9.11 6.96 31.75
CA GLU A 356 7.87 6.80 31.00
C GLU A 356 7.64 5.31 30.73
N GLN A 357 6.35 4.90 30.68
CA GLN A 357 5.98 3.54 30.29
C GLN A 357 5.75 3.50 28.79
N ASN A 358 6.39 2.57 28.10
CA ASN A 358 6.08 2.28 26.72
C ASN A 358 4.81 1.43 26.63
N ALA A 359 3.95 1.70 25.67
CA ALA A 359 2.85 0.81 25.35
C ALA A 359 3.39 -0.56 24.91
N GLU A 360 2.72 -1.61 25.38
CA GLU A 360 2.98 -2.99 24.97
C GLU A 360 1.78 -3.52 24.21
N GLY A 361 2.03 -4.36 23.22
CA GLY A 361 0.97 -4.90 22.39
C GLY A 361 1.47 -5.82 21.28
N PRO A 362 0.58 -6.24 20.40
CA PRO A 362 0.87 -7.21 19.34
C PRO A 362 1.56 -6.60 18.11
N GLY A 363 1.96 -5.33 18.17
CA GLY A 363 2.63 -4.67 17.07
C GLY A 363 4.10 -5.11 16.94
N PHE A 364 4.61 -5.14 15.71
CA PHE A 364 6.00 -5.50 15.46
C PHE A 364 6.52 -4.93 14.11
N ILE A 365 7.85 -4.85 14.00
CA ILE A 365 8.57 -4.65 12.74
C ILE A 365 9.52 -5.84 12.57
N GLU A 366 9.38 -6.58 11.48
CA GLU A 366 10.18 -7.77 11.20
C GLU A 366 10.83 -7.67 9.81
N ILE A 367 12.10 -8.05 9.76
CA ILE A 367 12.85 -8.20 8.51
C ILE A 367 13.08 -9.69 8.31
N LEU A 368 12.65 -10.21 7.15
CA LEU A 368 12.74 -11.63 6.82
C LEU A 368 14.00 -11.90 5.99
N ASP A 369 14.93 -12.64 6.58
CA ASP A 369 16.20 -12.99 5.93
C ASP A 369 16.01 -13.73 4.60
N GLY A 370 16.83 -13.40 3.61
CA GLY A 370 16.88 -14.03 2.30
C GLY A 370 15.70 -13.71 1.37
N LEU A 371 14.64 -13.05 1.85
CA LEU A 371 13.46 -12.77 1.04
C LEU A 371 13.56 -11.43 0.30
N THR A 372 13.09 -11.45 -0.95
CA THR A 372 12.99 -10.28 -1.84
C THR A 372 11.66 -9.55 -1.62
N HIS A 373 11.40 -8.51 -2.42
CA HIS A 373 10.12 -7.79 -2.42
C HIS A 373 8.93 -8.75 -2.60
N ASP A 374 8.97 -9.52 -3.67
CA ASP A 374 7.86 -10.42 -4.05
C ASP A 374 7.76 -11.66 -3.14
N THR A 375 8.90 -12.24 -2.72
CA THR A 375 8.89 -13.46 -1.91
C THR A 375 8.55 -13.21 -0.44
N ALA A 376 8.78 -11.99 0.07
CA ALA A 376 8.35 -11.59 1.40
C ALA A 376 6.82 -11.43 1.50
N HIS A 377 6.13 -11.08 0.41
CA HIS A 377 4.70 -10.82 0.42
C HIS A 377 3.84 -12.03 0.85
N PRO A 378 3.94 -13.23 0.22
CA PRO A 378 3.16 -14.39 0.66
C PRO A 378 3.51 -14.85 2.09
N ALA A 379 4.78 -14.73 2.51
CA ALA A 379 5.20 -15.02 3.88
C ALA A 379 4.55 -14.06 4.89
N ALA A 380 4.47 -12.78 4.55
CA ALA A 380 3.77 -11.77 5.33
C ALA A 380 2.27 -12.04 5.39
N GLN A 381 1.62 -12.37 4.27
CA GLN A 381 0.18 -12.63 4.22
C GLN A 381 -0.26 -13.72 5.20
N LEU A 382 0.47 -14.84 5.27
CA LEU A 382 0.16 -15.92 6.22
C LEU A 382 0.17 -15.44 7.68
N ARG A 383 1.14 -14.62 8.05
CA ARG A 383 1.26 -14.02 9.40
C ARG A 383 0.19 -12.97 9.64
N PHE A 384 -0.11 -12.17 8.63
CA PHE A 384 -1.12 -11.12 8.69
C PHE A 384 -2.51 -11.69 8.84
N HIS A 385 -2.90 -12.71 8.07
CA HIS A 385 -4.20 -13.36 8.24
C HIS A 385 -4.39 -13.87 9.67
N ARG A 386 -3.38 -14.54 10.24
CA ARG A 386 -3.41 -14.98 11.64
C ARG A 386 -3.52 -13.79 12.60
N GLY A 387 -2.70 -12.77 12.43
CA GLY A 387 -2.73 -11.57 13.26
C GLY A 387 -4.06 -10.79 13.18
N MET A 388 -4.69 -10.76 11.99
CA MET A 388 -6.03 -10.16 11.81
C MET A 388 -7.11 -10.98 12.53
N VAL A 389 -7.05 -12.32 12.44
CA VAL A 389 -7.96 -13.20 13.19
C VAL A 389 -7.80 -12.98 14.70
N ASP A 390 -6.57 -12.91 15.20
CA ASP A 390 -6.29 -12.68 16.61
C ASP A 390 -6.74 -11.29 17.06
N HIS A 391 -6.52 -10.25 16.25
CA HIS A 391 -7.02 -8.90 16.52
C HIS A 391 -8.55 -8.89 16.65
N LEU A 392 -9.26 -9.46 15.68
CA LEU A 392 -10.72 -9.49 15.71
C LEU A 392 -11.26 -10.29 16.93
N ARG A 393 -10.62 -11.40 17.28
CA ARG A 393 -10.98 -12.20 18.46
C ARG A 393 -10.77 -11.42 19.77
N ALA A 394 -9.63 -10.73 19.89
CA ALA A 394 -9.32 -9.93 21.06
C ALA A 394 -10.37 -8.84 21.34
N HIS A 395 -11.04 -8.37 20.28
CA HIS A 395 -12.10 -7.36 20.37
C HIS A 395 -13.53 -7.94 20.32
N GLY A 396 -13.68 -9.29 20.43
CA GLY A 396 -14.98 -9.95 20.40
C GLY A 396 -15.69 -9.91 19.03
N LEU A 397 -14.92 -9.65 17.95
CA LEU A 397 -15.42 -9.52 16.58
C LEU A 397 -15.17 -10.77 15.72
N GLY A 398 -14.42 -11.75 16.25
CA GLY A 398 -14.10 -12.99 15.57
C GLY A 398 -15.23 -14.03 15.68
N GLU A 399 -15.20 -15.05 14.82
CA GLU A 399 -16.01 -16.25 15.02
C GLU A 399 -15.54 -16.99 16.27
N ALA A 400 -16.50 -17.55 17.05
CA ALA A 400 -16.13 -18.51 18.06
C ALA A 400 -15.41 -19.70 17.39
N PRO A 401 -14.37 -20.29 18.04
CA PRO A 401 -13.74 -21.49 17.50
C PRO A 401 -14.82 -22.54 17.22
N PRO A 402 -14.70 -23.32 16.13
CA PRO A 402 -15.63 -24.41 15.88
C PRO A 402 -15.68 -25.28 17.14
N ARG A 403 -16.89 -25.58 17.63
CA ARG A 403 -17.04 -26.50 18.76
C ARG A 403 -16.33 -27.80 18.38
N SER A 404 -15.40 -28.25 19.19
CA SER A 404 -14.73 -29.53 18.95
C SER A 404 -15.78 -30.63 18.85
N SER A 405 -15.72 -31.44 17.83
CA SER A 405 -16.64 -32.57 17.59
C SER A 405 -16.62 -33.64 18.67
N SER A 406 -15.91 -33.43 19.76
CA SER A 406 -15.84 -34.31 20.95
C SER A 406 -16.94 -34.09 21.99
N GLN A 407 -17.91 -33.16 21.76
CA GLN A 407 -19.01 -32.94 22.69
C GLN A 407 -20.40 -33.43 22.18
N GLU A 408 -20.46 -34.01 21.00
CA GLU A 408 -21.68 -34.69 20.52
C GLU A 408 -21.54 -36.21 20.62
N SER A 409 -21.58 -36.76 21.77
CA SER A 409 -22.05 -38.15 22.02
C SER A 409 -22.05 -38.51 23.51
N ALA A 410 -23.04 -38.03 24.24
CA ALA A 410 -23.51 -38.76 25.40
C ALA A 410 -25.00 -39.10 25.14
N PRO A 411 -25.37 -40.32 24.80
CA PRO A 411 -26.76 -40.69 24.73
C PRO A 411 -27.36 -40.66 26.14
N ALA A 412 -28.45 -39.89 26.27
CA ALA A 412 -29.25 -39.87 27.50
C ALA A 412 -29.64 -41.30 27.88
N ALA A 413 -29.22 -41.74 29.03
CA ALA A 413 -29.77 -42.95 29.65
C ALA A 413 -31.27 -42.73 29.91
N LYS A 414 -32.11 -43.57 29.33
CA LYS A 414 -33.54 -43.66 29.67
C LYS A 414 -33.70 -44.43 31.00
N PRO A 415 -34.73 -44.06 31.81
CA PRO A 415 -35.02 -44.64 33.10
C PRO A 415 -35.48 -46.10 33.04
#